data_166b200df7219a7876ede293af1ddef3
#
_entry.id   166b200df7219a7876ede293af1ddef3
#
_cell.length_a   1.000
_cell.length_b   1.000
_cell.length_c   1.000
_cell.angle_alpha   90.00
_cell.angle_beta   90.00
_cell.angle_gamma   90.00
#
_symmetry.space_group_name_H-M   'P 1'
#
loop_
_entity.id
_entity.type
_entity.pdbx_description
1 polymer ?
#
loop_
_entity_poly.entity_id
_entity_poly.type
_entity_poly.pdbx_seq_one_letter_code
_entity_poly.pdbx_strand_id
1 'polypeptide(L)'
;VKDGGSTDGSLEQLPADSRIRVYTRPDSGIYDAMNQAMSYVTGQFVQFLNCGDLLHDDMVLERLAAVMERKRSRGADGEGLGHKEKERIFYGNQYHEAWGSVIYSAPEVNDFTCYRNVPCHQVCFYDVRLFAERGYDVKYRVRADYEHFLYCIYDRKAEAVYVEMIVADYEGGGFSETRENRRISEKEHAEITKRYLGRDKALRYKLLMLLTLAPLRTKLAEDEKYSEWYNGIKAKIYGRCGHKDEPGE
;
A
#
# COMPACT_ATOMS: atom_id res chain seq x y z
N VAL A 1 -13.01 -10.86 -8.87
CA VAL A 1 -13.08 -11.31 -7.47
C VAL A 1 -12.42 -12.66 -7.37
N LYS A 2 -11.45 -12.84 -6.45
CA LYS A 2 -10.90 -14.13 -6.05
C LYS A 2 -11.57 -14.54 -4.75
N ASP A 3 -12.18 -15.69 -4.77
CA ASP A 3 -12.87 -16.29 -3.61
C ASP A 3 -12.18 -17.57 -3.16
N GLY A 4 -12.06 -17.79 -1.86
CA GLY A 4 -11.43 -18.97 -1.24
C GLY A 4 -12.34 -20.18 -1.09
N GLY A 5 -13.61 -20.05 -1.47
CA GLY A 5 -14.66 -21.05 -1.27
C GLY A 5 -15.65 -20.61 -0.18
N SER A 6 -16.14 -19.37 -0.23
CA SER A 6 -17.13 -18.83 0.70
C SER A 6 -18.44 -19.61 0.62
N THR A 7 -19.06 -19.83 1.79
CA THR A 7 -20.34 -20.53 1.93
C THR A 7 -21.39 -19.75 2.71
N ASP A 8 -21.12 -18.46 2.93
CA ASP A 8 -21.89 -17.55 3.77
C ASP A 8 -22.92 -16.70 2.97
N GLY A 9 -23.04 -16.93 1.65
CA GLY A 9 -23.94 -16.18 0.78
C GLY A 9 -23.32 -14.87 0.26
N SER A 10 -22.03 -14.60 0.49
CA SER A 10 -21.38 -13.37 0.02
C SER A 10 -21.26 -13.31 -1.51
N LEU A 11 -21.08 -14.44 -2.18
CA LEU A 11 -20.97 -14.47 -3.64
C LEU A 11 -22.30 -14.17 -4.33
N GLU A 12 -23.42 -14.58 -3.74
CA GLU A 12 -24.77 -14.33 -4.24
C GLU A 12 -25.17 -12.86 -4.16
N GLN A 13 -24.49 -12.08 -3.33
CA GLN A 13 -24.72 -10.63 -3.19
C GLN A 13 -23.98 -9.79 -4.25
N LEU A 14 -23.07 -10.40 -5.01
CA LEU A 14 -22.37 -9.68 -6.05
C LEU A 14 -23.34 -9.24 -7.16
N PRO A 15 -23.24 -7.98 -7.62
CA PRO A 15 -24.12 -7.51 -8.70
C PRO A 15 -23.85 -8.25 -10.01
N ALA A 16 -24.90 -8.48 -10.78
CA ALA A 16 -24.81 -9.09 -12.11
C ALA A 16 -24.25 -8.05 -13.12
N ASP A 17 -22.94 -7.86 -13.11
CA ASP A 17 -22.22 -6.96 -14.02
C ASP A 17 -21.14 -7.73 -14.77
N SER A 18 -21.11 -7.61 -16.11
CA SER A 18 -20.16 -8.30 -16.98
C SER A 18 -18.70 -7.93 -16.72
N ARG A 19 -18.43 -6.83 -16.04
CA ARG A 19 -17.10 -6.39 -15.59
C ARG A 19 -16.61 -7.16 -14.37
N ILE A 20 -17.53 -7.78 -13.60
CA ILE A 20 -17.22 -8.57 -12.42
C ILE A 20 -17.03 -10.03 -12.84
N ARG A 21 -15.82 -10.54 -12.57
CA ARG A 21 -15.49 -11.95 -12.80
C ARG A 21 -15.12 -12.59 -11.48
N VAL A 22 -15.75 -13.72 -11.16
CA VAL A 22 -15.52 -14.46 -9.91
C VAL A 22 -14.74 -15.73 -10.22
N TYR A 23 -13.70 -15.96 -9.45
CA TYR A 23 -12.83 -17.14 -9.54
C TYR A 23 -12.74 -17.78 -8.16
N THR A 24 -13.46 -18.88 -7.97
CA THR A 24 -13.46 -19.63 -6.71
C THR A 24 -12.43 -20.72 -6.75
N ARG A 25 -11.46 -20.69 -5.84
CA ARG A 25 -10.45 -21.70 -5.65
C ARG A 25 -9.92 -21.62 -4.22
N PRO A 26 -9.78 -22.76 -3.50
CA PRO A 26 -9.16 -22.78 -2.19
C PRO A 26 -7.75 -22.15 -2.21
N ASP A 27 -7.42 -21.46 -1.14
CA ASP A 27 -6.12 -20.84 -0.92
C ASP A 27 -5.62 -21.09 0.50
N SER A 28 -4.33 -20.83 0.73
CA SER A 28 -3.66 -20.98 2.02
C SER A 28 -3.58 -19.68 2.81
N GLY A 29 -4.32 -18.66 2.40
CA GLY A 29 -4.38 -17.34 3.04
C GLY A 29 -4.34 -16.19 2.04
N ILE A 30 -4.44 -14.96 2.57
CA ILE A 30 -4.65 -13.72 1.80
C ILE A 30 -3.64 -13.53 0.66
N TYR A 31 -2.36 -13.74 0.91
CA TYR A 31 -1.32 -13.53 -0.11
C TYR A 31 -1.28 -14.65 -1.16
N ASP A 32 -1.66 -15.86 -0.80
CA ASP A 32 -1.87 -16.95 -1.78
C ASP A 32 -3.08 -16.64 -2.66
N ALA A 33 -4.18 -16.16 -2.08
CA ALA A 33 -5.35 -15.71 -2.82
C ALA A 33 -5.00 -14.59 -3.81
N MET A 34 -4.23 -13.59 -3.39
CA MET A 34 -3.75 -12.50 -4.25
C MET A 34 -2.84 -13.01 -5.37
N ASN A 35 -1.92 -13.94 -5.07
CA ASN A 35 -1.07 -14.58 -6.08
C ASN A 35 -1.89 -15.36 -7.11
N GLN A 36 -2.90 -16.12 -6.66
CA GLN A 36 -3.81 -16.82 -7.56
C GLN A 36 -4.60 -15.84 -8.44
N ALA A 37 -5.03 -14.69 -7.88
CA ALA A 37 -5.75 -13.66 -8.62
C ALA A 37 -4.93 -13.09 -9.79
N MET A 38 -3.60 -13.00 -9.66
CA MET A 38 -2.72 -12.49 -10.72
C MET A 38 -2.83 -13.28 -12.03
N SER A 39 -3.19 -14.55 -11.99
CA SER A 39 -3.41 -15.37 -13.20
C SER A 39 -4.58 -14.90 -14.07
N TYR A 40 -5.45 -14.07 -13.51
CA TYR A 40 -6.66 -13.56 -14.18
C TYR A 40 -6.57 -12.08 -14.52
N VAL A 41 -5.49 -11.40 -14.13
CA VAL A 41 -5.28 -9.99 -14.41
C VAL A 41 -4.91 -9.80 -15.87
N THR A 42 -5.65 -8.94 -16.56
CA THR A 42 -5.42 -8.59 -17.96
C THR A 42 -5.08 -7.11 -18.18
N GLY A 43 -5.21 -6.29 -17.13
CA GLY A 43 -4.91 -4.86 -17.15
C GLY A 43 -3.40 -4.59 -17.05
N GLN A 44 -3.02 -3.35 -17.29
CA GLN A 44 -1.64 -2.88 -17.14
C GLN A 44 -1.26 -2.68 -15.66
N PHE A 45 -2.22 -2.30 -14.85
CA PHE A 45 -2.05 -2.08 -13.41
C PHE A 45 -3.02 -2.96 -12.62
N VAL A 46 -2.62 -3.34 -11.42
CA VAL A 46 -3.43 -4.12 -10.47
C VAL A 46 -3.45 -3.42 -9.12
N GLN A 47 -4.62 -3.40 -8.49
CA GLN A 47 -4.83 -3.03 -7.10
C GLN A 47 -5.51 -4.21 -6.39
N PHE A 48 -5.16 -4.43 -5.15
CA PHE A 48 -5.81 -5.42 -4.30
C PHE A 48 -6.65 -4.72 -3.24
N LEU A 49 -7.95 -4.94 -3.27
CA LEU A 49 -8.90 -4.56 -2.23
C LEU A 49 -9.39 -5.83 -1.55
N ASN A 50 -9.29 -5.89 -0.24
CA ASN A 50 -9.83 -6.98 0.56
C ASN A 50 -11.32 -6.79 0.82
N CYS A 51 -11.98 -7.81 1.32
CA CYS A 51 -13.35 -7.70 1.79
C CYS A 51 -13.42 -6.65 2.92
N GLY A 52 -14.35 -5.70 2.81
CA GLY A 52 -14.50 -4.55 3.70
C GLY A 52 -13.77 -3.29 3.25
N ASP A 53 -12.76 -3.38 2.38
CA ASP A 53 -12.07 -2.21 1.84
C ASP A 53 -12.82 -1.64 0.63
N LEU A 54 -12.86 -0.32 0.50
CA LEU A 54 -13.54 0.39 -0.59
C LEU A 54 -12.59 1.38 -1.26
N LEU A 55 -12.87 1.75 -2.51
CA LEU A 55 -12.33 2.99 -3.08
C LEU A 55 -13.01 4.17 -2.37
N HIS A 56 -12.23 5.21 -2.06
CA HIS A 56 -12.69 6.34 -1.26
C HIS A 56 -13.87 7.10 -1.87
N ASP A 57 -13.87 7.25 -3.18
CA ASP A 57 -14.95 7.86 -3.96
C ASP A 57 -14.98 7.34 -5.40
N ASP A 58 -16.02 7.68 -6.13
CA ASP A 58 -16.25 7.25 -7.51
C ASP A 58 -15.22 7.81 -8.51
N MET A 59 -14.45 8.84 -8.13
CA MET A 59 -13.51 9.55 -8.99
C MET A 59 -12.04 9.08 -8.83
N VAL A 60 -11.78 8.20 -7.86
CA VAL A 60 -10.41 7.72 -7.57
C VAL A 60 -9.73 7.18 -8.81
N LEU A 61 -10.39 6.30 -9.55
CA LEU A 61 -9.81 5.66 -10.74
C LEU A 61 -9.59 6.66 -11.87
N GLU A 62 -10.52 7.61 -12.08
CA GLU A 62 -10.38 8.64 -13.11
C GLU A 62 -9.20 9.57 -12.82
N ARG A 63 -9.10 10.08 -11.58
CA ARG A 63 -7.98 10.94 -11.16
C ARG A 63 -6.65 10.22 -11.30
N LEU A 64 -6.60 8.94 -10.90
CA LEU A 64 -5.41 8.13 -11.02
C LEU A 64 -5.01 7.92 -12.49
N ALA A 65 -5.97 7.57 -13.36
CA ALA A 65 -5.72 7.39 -14.79
C ALA A 65 -5.11 8.65 -15.42
N ALA A 66 -5.63 9.84 -15.07
CA ALA A 66 -5.09 11.10 -15.54
C ALA A 66 -3.63 11.35 -15.08
N VAL A 67 -3.26 10.91 -13.86
CA VAL A 67 -1.86 10.98 -13.39
C VAL A 67 -0.98 9.98 -14.15
N MET A 68 -1.45 8.76 -14.36
CA MET A 68 -0.73 7.72 -15.10
C MET A 68 -0.44 8.16 -16.54
N GLU A 69 -1.43 8.74 -17.23
CA GLU A 69 -1.26 9.26 -18.59
C GLU A 69 -0.25 10.40 -18.67
N ARG A 70 -0.34 11.37 -17.76
CA ARG A 70 0.64 12.47 -17.68
C ARG A 70 2.07 11.96 -17.46
N LYS A 71 2.25 10.93 -16.63
CA LYS A 71 3.55 10.33 -16.38
C LYS A 71 4.06 9.56 -17.62
N ARG A 72 3.18 8.90 -18.36
CA ARG A 72 3.52 8.20 -19.58
C ARG A 72 3.97 9.18 -20.69
N SER A 73 3.22 10.25 -20.89
CA SER A 73 3.53 11.27 -21.89
C SER A 73 4.87 11.96 -21.65
N ARG A 74 5.15 12.33 -20.38
CA ARG A 74 6.44 12.96 -20.01
C ARG A 74 7.64 12.02 -20.16
N GLY A 75 7.46 10.72 -20.02
CA GLY A 75 8.51 9.71 -20.27
C GLY A 75 8.81 9.55 -21.76
N ALA A 76 7.80 9.73 -22.62
CA ALA A 76 7.96 9.62 -24.07
C ALA A 76 8.75 10.77 -24.72
N ASP A 77 8.66 11.98 -24.14
CA ASP A 77 9.32 13.19 -24.66
C ASP A 77 10.81 13.28 -24.28
N GLY A 78 11.29 12.48 -23.31
CA GLY A 78 12.66 12.57 -22.78
C GLY A 78 13.58 11.38 -23.09
N GLU A 79 13.03 10.26 -23.54
CA GLU A 79 13.79 9.02 -23.76
C GLU A 79 13.77 8.64 -25.25
N GLY A 80 14.94 8.65 -25.88
CA GLY A 80 15.11 8.24 -27.27
C GLY A 80 14.58 6.83 -27.55
N LEU A 81 14.23 6.54 -28.78
CA LEU A 81 13.77 5.25 -29.31
C LEU A 81 14.62 4.08 -28.78
N GLY A 82 14.05 3.29 -27.84
CA GLY A 82 14.69 2.06 -27.34
C GLY A 82 14.74 1.86 -25.82
N HIS A 83 14.32 2.83 -25.00
CA HIS A 83 14.27 2.63 -23.55
C HIS A 83 13.02 1.84 -23.15
N LYS A 84 13.21 0.76 -22.37
CA LYS A 84 12.13 -0.02 -21.77
C LYS A 84 11.39 0.88 -20.79
N GLU A 85 10.08 1.03 -20.97
CA GLU A 85 9.25 1.80 -20.05
C GLU A 85 9.45 1.32 -18.61
N LYS A 86 9.71 2.27 -17.70
CA LYS A 86 9.98 1.99 -16.28
C LYS A 86 8.76 1.44 -15.58
N GLU A 87 8.93 0.37 -14.83
CA GLU A 87 7.87 -0.19 -14.01
C GLU A 87 7.52 0.77 -12.86
N ARG A 88 6.24 0.94 -12.55
CA ARG A 88 5.77 1.94 -11.58
C ARG A 88 4.81 1.35 -10.55
N ILE A 89 4.84 1.95 -9.37
CA ILE A 89 3.83 1.79 -8.34
C ILE A 89 3.24 3.17 -8.08
N PHE A 90 1.97 3.38 -8.40
CA PHE A 90 1.24 4.58 -8.01
C PHE A 90 0.58 4.34 -6.66
N TYR A 91 0.67 5.28 -5.74
CA TYR A 91 0.08 5.12 -4.42
C TYR A 91 -0.36 6.46 -3.84
N GLY A 92 -1.37 6.42 -2.97
CA GLY A 92 -1.88 7.60 -2.29
C GLY A 92 -2.08 7.36 -0.80
N ASN A 93 -3.05 8.06 -0.23
CA ASN A 93 -3.40 8.01 1.19
C ASN A 93 -4.54 7.02 1.43
N GLN A 94 -4.69 6.61 2.69
CA GLN A 94 -5.76 5.74 3.17
C GLN A 94 -6.64 6.51 4.15
N TYR A 95 -7.95 6.32 4.07
CA TYR A 95 -8.85 6.69 5.14
C TYR A 95 -9.08 5.48 6.05
N HIS A 96 -8.97 5.65 7.34
CA HIS A 96 -9.21 4.58 8.32
C HIS A 96 -10.54 4.84 9.00
N GLU A 97 -11.56 4.04 8.68
CA GLU A 97 -12.93 4.26 9.14
C GLU A 97 -13.04 4.22 10.67
N ALA A 98 -12.52 3.17 11.29
CA ALA A 98 -12.59 3.02 12.74
C ALA A 98 -11.89 4.17 13.52
N TRP A 99 -10.94 4.88 12.90
CA TRP A 99 -10.26 6.04 13.52
C TRP A 99 -10.79 7.37 13.02
N GLY A 100 -11.67 7.39 12.02
CA GLY A 100 -12.20 8.61 11.42
C GLY A 100 -11.10 9.55 10.89
N SER A 101 -9.98 9.02 10.41
CA SER A 101 -8.82 9.84 10.06
C SER A 101 -8.04 9.32 8.85
N VAL A 102 -7.37 10.26 8.16
CA VAL A 102 -6.51 9.94 7.03
C VAL A 102 -5.14 9.47 7.50
N ILE A 103 -4.69 8.33 6.99
CA ILE A 103 -3.33 7.85 7.12
C ILE A 103 -2.56 8.30 5.88
N TYR A 104 -1.66 9.26 6.09
CA TYR A 104 -0.84 9.81 5.01
C TYR A 104 0.34 8.87 4.70
N SER A 105 0.45 8.50 3.44
CA SER A 105 1.63 7.84 2.89
C SER A 105 2.78 8.84 2.78
N ALA A 106 4.02 8.35 2.88
CA ALA A 106 5.19 9.19 2.65
C ALA A 106 5.25 9.59 1.16
N PRO A 107 5.34 10.89 0.83
CA PRO A 107 5.42 11.33 -0.57
C PRO A 107 6.69 10.85 -1.29
N GLU A 108 7.74 10.55 -0.53
CA GLU A 108 9.01 10.06 -1.05
C GLU A 108 9.34 8.67 -0.47
N VAL A 109 9.68 7.74 -1.34
CA VAL A 109 10.15 6.41 -0.97
C VAL A 109 11.67 6.41 -0.91
N ASN A 110 12.21 6.29 0.30
CA ASN A 110 13.63 6.18 0.59
C ASN A 110 13.89 5.11 1.65
N ASP A 111 15.16 4.84 1.97
CA ASP A 111 15.53 3.79 2.92
C ASP A 111 14.84 3.94 4.29
N PHE A 112 14.68 5.17 4.77
CA PHE A 112 14.06 5.41 6.08
C PHE A 112 12.53 5.21 6.03
N THR A 113 11.86 5.67 4.98
CA THR A 113 10.42 5.45 4.79
C THR A 113 10.14 3.96 4.60
N CYS A 114 10.97 3.26 3.81
CA CYS A 114 10.91 1.80 3.67
C CYS A 114 11.12 1.08 5.01
N TYR A 115 12.05 1.54 5.85
CA TYR A 115 12.24 0.97 7.18
C TYR A 115 11.03 1.18 8.10
N ARG A 116 10.43 2.37 8.07
CA ARG A 116 9.26 2.68 8.94
C ARG A 116 8.03 1.87 8.57
N ASN A 117 7.58 2.07 7.38
CA ASN A 117 6.45 1.40 6.75
C ASN A 117 6.33 1.88 5.30
N VAL A 118 5.78 1.04 4.44
CA VAL A 118 5.44 1.37 3.06
C VAL A 118 3.94 1.67 2.96
N PRO A 119 3.45 2.27 1.86
CA PRO A 119 2.03 2.37 1.61
C PRO A 119 1.38 0.99 1.67
N CYS A 120 0.21 0.88 2.29
CA CYS A 120 -0.53 -0.39 2.33
C CYS A 120 -0.98 -0.80 0.92
N HIS A 121 -1.19 -2.08 0.71
CA HIS A 121 -1.50 -2.60 -0.63
C HIS A 121 -2.82 -2.05 -1.19
N GLN A 122 -3.79 -1.69 -0.33
CA GLN A 122 -5.08 -1.14 -0.75
C GLN A 122 -4.95 0.21 -1.47
N VAL A 123 -3.91 0.99 -1.15
CA VAL A 123 -3.68 2.29 -1.80
C VAL A 123 -2.65 2.26 -2.91
N CYS A 124 -2.17 1.05 -3.28
CA CYS A 124 -1.15 0.86 -4.30
C CYS A 124 -1.71 0.29 -5.59
N PHE A 125 -1.33 0.89 -6.72
CA PHE A 125 -1.55 0.37 -8.06
C PHE A 125 -0.22 -0.05 -8.65
N TYR A 126 -0.02 -1.34 -8.76
CA TYR A 126 1.22 -1.95 -9.24
C TYR A 126 1.16 -2.18 -10.75
N ASP A 127 2.22 -1.82 -11.45
CA ASP A 127 2.46 -2.35 -12.80
C ASP A 127 2.49 -3.89 -12.73
N VAL A 128 1.68 -4.56 -13.54
CA VAL A 128 1.55 -6.04 -13.50
C VAL A 128 2.88 -6.74 -13.77
N ARG A 129 3.82 -6.10 -14.48
CA ARG A 129 5.16 -6.63 -14.74
C ARG A 129 5.97 -6.85 -13.46
N LEU A 130 5.65 -6.14 -12.37
CA LEU A 130 6.28 -6.31 -11.06
C LEU A 130 5.96 -7.67 -10.42
N PHE A 131 4.91 -8.35 -10.90
CA PHE A 131 4.53 -9.70 -10.47
C PHE A 131 4.98 -10.80 -11.45
N ALA A 132 5.63 -10.45 -12.58
CA ALA A 132 5.94 -11.42 -13.64
C ALA A 132 6.99 -12.46 -13.20
N GLU A 133 7.97 -12.08 -12.39
CA GLU A 133 9.02 -13.02 -11.92
C GLU A 133 8.59 -13.76 -10.65
N ARG A 134 7.90 -13.08 -9.77
CA ARG A 134 7.32 -13.66 -8.56
C ARG A 134 6.19 -12.79 -8.02
N GLY A 135 5.22 -13.42 -7.34
CA GLY A 135 4.22 -12.75 -6.55
C GLY A 135 4.68 -12.45 -5.12
N TYR A 136 3.72 -12.35 -4.22
CA TYR A 136 3.95 -12.25 -2.79
C TYR A 136 4.65 -13.52 -2.26
N ASP A 137 5.66 -13.34 -1.42
CA ASP A 137 6.35 -14.47 -0.75
C ASP A 137 5.49 -14.94 0.44
N VAL A 138 4.74 -16.02 0.23
CA VAL A 138 3.78 -16.55 1.21
C VAL A 138 4.42 -17.08 2.50
N LYS A 139 5.75 -17.15 2.57
CA LYS A 139 6.45 -17.44 3.84
C LYS A 139 6.22 -16.31 4.87
N TYR A 140 5.99 -15.07 4.41
CA TYR A 140 5.59 -13.95 5.24
C TYR A 140 4.08 -13.92 5.39
N ARG A 141 3.62 -14.33 6.57
CA ARG A 141 2.18 -14.46 6.84
C ARG A 141 1.46 -13.12 6.91
N VAL A 142 2.14 -12.08 7.39
CA VAL A 142 1.52 -10.77 7.69
C VAL A 142 2.09 -9.64 6.85
N ARG A 143 3.35 -9.75 6.39
CA ARG A 143 4.07 -8.67 5.72
C ARG A 143 4.59 -9.04 4.32
N ALA A 144 3.91 -9.94 3.62
CA ALA A 144 4.31 -10.27 2.26
C ALA A 144 4.10 -9.10 1.29
N ASP A 145 3.09 -8.24 1.51
CA ASP A 145 2.89 -7.00 0.76
C ASP A 145 4.02 -5.99 1.00
N TYR A 146 4.42 -5.83 2.26
CA TYR A 146 5.57 -5.00 2.61
C TYR A 146 6.86 -5.52 1.96
N GLU A 147 7.10 -6.82 2.02
CA GLU A 147 8.26 -7.44 1.39
C GLU A 147 8.24 -7.26 -0.13
N HIS A 148 7.10 -7.46 -0.77
CA HIS A 148 6.97 -7.31 -2.21
C HIS A 148 7.17 -5.85 -2.65
N PHE A 149 6.69 -4.87 -1.88
CA PHE A 149 6.96 -3.47 -2.14
C PHE A 149 8.47 -3.18 -2.13
N LEU A 150 9.20 -3.70 -1.12
CA LEU A 150 10.65 -3.55 -1.06
C LEU A 150 11.36 -4.26 -2.21
N TYR A 151 10.91 -5.45 -2.60
CA TYR A 151 11.39 -6.13 -3.80
C TYR A 151 11.21 -5.26 -5.05
N CYS A 152 10.05 -4.67 -5.23
CA CYS A 152 9.81 -3.77 -6.36
C CYS A 152 10.77 -2.58 -6.37
N ILE A 153 11.05 -1.97 -5.22
CA ILE A 153 11.94 -0.81 -5.11
C ILE A 153 13.42 -1.21 -5.24
N TYR A 154 13.87 -2.23 -4.51
CA TYR A 154 15.30 -2.54 -4.39
C TYR A 154 15.81 -3.47 -5.48
N ASP A 155 15.03 -4.47 -5.90
CA ASP A 155 15.47 -5.46 -6.89
C ASP A 155 14.99 -5.05 -8.30
N ARG A 156 13.71 -4.68 -8.47
CA ARG A 156 13.14 -4.27 -9.77
C ARG A 156 13.46 -2.84 -10.16
N LYS A 157 13.87 -1.99 -9.21
CA LYS A 157 14.12 -0.54 -9.43
C LYS A 157 12.88 0.20 -9.93
N ALA A 158 11.71 -0.23 -9.48
CA ALA A 158 10.46 0.41 -9.82
C ALA A 158 10.42 1.87 -9.34
N GLU A 159 9.74 2.73 -10.09
CA GLU A 159 9.45 4.10 -9.68
C GLU A 159 8.19 4.12 -8.80
N ALA A 160 8.32 4.55 -7.54
CA ALA A 160 7.18 4.82 -6.68
C ALA A 160 6.69 6.25 -6.92
N VAL A 161 5.43 6.40 -7.29
CA VAL A 161 4.80 7.68 -7.65
C VAL A 161 3.69 7.98 -6.65
N TYR A 162 3.92 8.95 -5.77
CA TYR A 162 2.91 9.43 -4.86
C TYR A 162 1.85 10.26 -5.58
N VAL A 163 0.58 10.00 -5.28
CA VAL A 163 -0.55 10.78 -5.74
C VAL A 163 -1.24 11.36 -4.52
N GLU A 164 -1.34 12.69 -4.45
CA GLU A 164 -1.92 13.39 -3.30
C GLU A 164 -3.45 13.28 -3.30
N MET A 165 -3.94 12.07 -3.00
CA MET A 165 -5.37 11.82 -2.83
C MET A 165 -5.59 10.66 -1.85
N ILE A 166 -6.77 10.56 -1.28
CA ILE A 166 -7.22 9.36 -0.58
C ILE A 166 -7.66 8.37 -1.65
N VAL A 167 -7.11 7.15 -1.59
CA VAL A 167 -7.34 6.10 -2.59
C VAL A 167 -8.37 5.10 -2.09
N ALA A 168 -8.23 4.65 -0.85
CA ALA A 168 -9.05 3.60 -0.30
C ALA A 168 -9.45 3.89 1.15
N ASP A 169 -10.62 3.39 1.51
CA ASP A 169 -11.13 3.35 2.87
C ASP A 169 -10.86 1.94 3.42
N TYR A 170 -10.29 1.91 4.61
CA TYR A 170 -9.97 0.69 5.35
C TYR A 170 -10.89 0.60 6.56
N GLU A 171 -11.67 -0.47 6.64
CA GLU A 171 -12.64 -0.68 7.70
C GLU A 171 -11.98 -0.77 9.09
N GLY A 172 -10.81 -1.39 9.18
CA GLY A 172 -10.12 -1.67 10.44
C GLY A 172 -10.39 -3.08 10.96
N GLY A 173 -9.66 -3.47 12.03
CA GLY A 173 -9.85 -4.79 12.67
C GLY A 173 -9.38 -5.97 11.83
N GLY A 174 -8.65 -5.74 10.75
CA GLY A 174 -8.22 -6.76 9.81
C GLY A 174 -7.24 -7.78 10.39
N PHE A 175 -6.89 -8.76 9.56
CA PHE A 175 -6.01 -9.90 9.88
C PHE A 175 -4.69 -9.50 10.56
N SER A 176 -4.06 -8.41 10.13
CA SER A 176 -2.77 -7.95 10.67
C SER A 176 -2.85 -7.39 12.09
N GLU A 177 -4.03 -6.99 12.57
CA GLU A 177 -4.20 -6.28 13.83
C GLU A 177 -4.37 -7.21 15.04
N THR A 178 -4.54 -8.51 14.84
CA THR A 178 -4.62 -9.46 15.96
C THR A 178 -3.32 -9.48 16.76
N ARG A 179 -3.41 -9.73 18.08
CA ARG A 179 -2.24 -9.76 18.96
C ARG A 179 -1.16 -10.77 18.51
N GLU A 180 -1.58 -11.91 17.98
CA GLU A 180 -0.68 -12.92 17.44
C GLU A 180 0.03 -12.41 16.19
N ASN A 181 -0.73 -11.86 15.24
CA ASN A 181 -0.21 -11.38 13.97
C ASN A 181 0.68 -10.13 14.15
N ARG A 182 0.43 -9.27 15.13
CA ARG A 182 1.34 -8.17 15.47
C ARG A 182 2.73 -8.68 15.86
N ARG A 183 2.84 -9.76 16.65
CA ARG A 183 4.14 -10.37 17.00
C ARG A 183 4.85 -11.00 15.80
N ILE A 184 4.09 -11.65 14.91
CA ILE A 184 4.62 -12.21 13.67
C ILE A 184 5.12 -11.06 12.79
N SER A 185 4.32 -10.01 12.63
CA SER A 185 4.64 -8.79 11.89
C SER A 185 5.94 -8.14 12.32
N GLU A 186 6.22 -8.04 13.63
CA GLU A 186 7.47 -7.49 14.14
C GLU A 186 8.69 -8.34 13.74
N LYS A 187 8.59 -9.66 13.79
CA LYS A 187 9.66 -10.57 13.39
C LYS A 187 9.91 -10.51 11.88
N GLU A 188 8.84 -10.55 11.10
CA GLU A 188 8.91 -10.45 9.64
C GLU A 188 9.50 -9.10 9.22
N HIS A 189 9.07 -8.00 9.84
CA HIS A 189 9.64 -6.67 9.59
C HIS A 189 11.15 -6.63 9.83
N ALA A 190 11.62 -7.20 10.96
CA ALA A 190 13.04 -7.23 11.27
C ALA A 190 13.83 -8.07 10.27
N GLU A 191 13.28 -9.19 9.78
CA GLU A 191 13.90 -10.02 8.76
C GLU A 191 13.99 -9.30 7.42
N ILE A 192 12.84 -8.74 6.96
CA ILE A 192 12.72 -8.07 5.67
C ILE A 192 13.61 -6.83 5.61
N THR A 193 13.57 -5.97 6.63
CA THR A 193 14.42 -4.77 6.67
C THR A 193 15.91 -5.11 6.66
N LYS A 194 16.31 -6.16 7.36
CA LYS A 194 17.69 -6.65 7.31
C LYS A 194 18.08 -7.17 5.92
N ARG A 195 17.17 -7.82 5.21
CA ARG A 195 17.40 -8.36 3.86
C ARG A 195 17.62 -7.23 2.85
N TYR A 196 16.77 -6.21 2.82
CA TYR A 196 16.82 -5.16 1.80
C TYR A 196 17.70 -3.97 2.16
N LEU A 197 17.78 -3.57 3.43
CA LEU A 197 18.53 -2.41 3.88
C LEU A 197 19.92 -2.77 4.45
N GLY A 198 20.12 -4.02 4.81
CA GLY A 198 21.32 -4.46 5.52
C GLY A 198 21.25 -4.21 7.03
N ARG A 199 22.11 -4.91 7.78
CA ARG A 199 22.13 -4.87 9.26
C ARG A 199 22.39 -3.49 9.82
N ASP A 200 23.35 -2.78 9.24
CA ASP A 200 23.82 -1.48 9.77
C ASP A 200 22.75 -0.40 9.63
N LYS A 201 22.13 -0.28 8.45
CA LYS A 201 21.04 0.67 8.22
C LYS A 201 19.83 0.32 9.08
N ALA A 202 19.43 -0.96 9.16
CA ALA A 202 18.31 -1.39 9.98
C ALA A 202 18.54 -1.05 11.48
N LEU A 203 19.76 -1.26 11.99
CA LEU A 203 20.11 -0.88 13.37
C LEU A 203 20.09 0.64 13.57
N ARG A 204 20.67 1.41 12.65
CA ARG A 204 20.65 2.89 12.71
C ARG A 204 19.22 3.44 12.74
N TYR A 205 18.34 2.95 11.88
CA TYR A 205 16.95 3.38 11.85
C TYR A 205 16.17 2.94 13.08
N LYS A 206 16.46 1.75 13.62
CA LYS A 206 15.89 1.31 14.89
C LYS A 206 16.26 2.27 16.04
N LEU A 207 17.54 2.65 16.13
CA LEU A 207 17.99 3.63 17.12
C LEU A 207 17.36 4.99 16.91
N LEU A 208 17.25 5.47 15.68
CA LEU A 208 16.57 6.71 15.35
C LEU A 208 15.10 6.69 15.77
N MET A 209 14.38 5.59 15.52
CA MET A 209 12.98 5.44 15.94
C MET A 209 12.84 5.45 17.47
N LEU A 210 13.78 4.85 18.20
CA LEU A 210 13.80 4.91 19.67
C LEU A 210 14.07 6.32 20.17
N LEU A 211 15.07 7.01 19.62
CA LEU A 211 15.41 8.39 19.99
C LEU A 211 14.28 9.38 19.69
N THR A 212 13.52 9.18 18.64
CA THR A 212 12.37 10.02 18.28
C THR A 212 11.09 9.65 19.02
N LEU A 213 11.17 8.77 20.02
CA LEU A 213 10.03 8.30 20.82
C LEU A 213 8.88 7.74 19.97
N ALA A 214 9.21 7.17 18.80
CA ALA A 214 8.21 6.63 17.89
C ALA A 214 7.27 5.60 18.56
N PRO A 215 7.76 4.67 19.40
CA PRO A 215 6.89 3.72 20.11
C PRO A 215 5.88 4.41 21.05
N LEU A 216 6.27 5.54 21.69
CA LEU A 216 5.38 6.31 22.53
C LEU A 216 4.32 7.05 21.70
N ARG A 217 4.73 7.61 20.56
CA ARG A 217 3.81 8.28 19.63
C ARG A 217 2.77 7.31 19.04
N THR A 218 3.18 6.08 18.74
CA THR A 218 2.26 5.04 18.25
C THR A 218 1.23 4.69 19.34
N LYS A 219 1.68 4.50 20.59
CA LYS A 219 0.76 4.26 21.71
C LYS A 219 -0.21 5.42 21.92
N LEU A 220 0.24 6.67 21.81
CA LEU A 220 -0.63 7.84 21.94
C LEU A 220 -1.65 7.95 20.78
N ALA A 221 -1.28 7.49 19.58
CA ALA A 221 -2.18 7.46 18.43
C ALA A 221 -3.24 6.34 18.53
N GLU A 222 -2.90 5.23 19.18
CA GLU A 222 -3.78 4.07 19.39
C GLU A 222 -4.66 4.21 20.66
N ASP A 223 -4.37 5.14 21.55
CA ASP A 223 -5.13 5.37 22.78
C ASP A 223 -6.33 6.28 22.49
N GLU A 224 -7.55 5.79 22.71
CA GLU A 224 -8.80 6.50 22.45
C GLU A 224 -8.84 7.91 23.08
N LYS A 225 -8.22 8.08 24.24
CA LYS A 225 -8.19 9.35 24.97
C LYS A 225 -7.27 10.40 24.36
N TYR A 226 -6.20 9.98 23.69
CA TYR A 226 -5.15 10.89 23.16
C TYR A 226 -5.10 10.92 21.64
N SER A 227 -5.80 10.02 20.96
CA SER A 227 -5.78 9.87 19.49
C SER A 227 -6.25 11.13 18.76
N GLU A 228 -7.36 11.75 19.18
CA GLU A 228 -7.87 12.98 18.57
C GLU A 228 -6.88 14.15 18.70
N TRP A 229 -6.32 14.34 19.87
CA TRP A 229 -5.31 15.37 20.11
C TRP A 229 -4.04 15.15 19.29
N TYR A 230 -3.55 13.89 19.26
CA TYR A 230 -2.36 13.52 18.49
C TYR A 230 -2.58 13.66 16.99
N ASN A 231 -3.72 13.22 16.48
CA ASN A 231 -4.08 13.34 15.07
C ASN A 231 -4.28 14.80 14.67
N GLY A 232 -4.84 15.64 15.54
CA GLY A 232 -4.95 17.09 15.32
C GLY A 232 -3.59 17.79 15.18
N ILE A 233 -2.59 17.39 15.98
CA ILE A 233 -1.21 17.89 15.84
C ILE A 233 -0.59 17.38 14.54
N LYS A 234 -0.78 16.11 14.21
CA LYS A 234 -0.26 15.49 13.00
C LYS A 234 -0.81 16.15 11.74
N ALA A 235 -2.12 16.42 11.70
CA ALA A 235 -2.77 17.14 10.61
C ALA A 235 -2.21 18.56 10.44
N LYS A 236 -1.95 19.28 11.54
CA LYS A 236 -1.32 20.62 11.50
C LYS A 236 0.12 20.60 10.98
N ILE A 237 0.88 19.55 11.27
CA ILE A 237 2.26 19.41 10.81
C ILE A 237 2.31 19.01 9.33
N TYR A 238 1.51 18.03 8.91
CA TYR A 238 1.51 17.54 7.53
C TYR A 238 0.65 18.42 6.59
N GLY A 239 -0.45 19.01 7.07
CA GLY A 239 -1.28 19.94 6.30
C GLY A 239 -0.59 21.27 5.99
N ARG A 240 0.47 21.65 6.70
CA ARG A 240 1.31 22.81 6.36
C ARG A 240 2.31 22.56 5.23
N CYS A 241 2.57 21.30 4.89
CA CYS A 241 3.43 20.97 3.74
C CYS A 241 2.69 20.96 2.40
N GLY A 242 1.35 20.99 2.38
CA GLY A 242 0.52 20.92 1.17
C GLY A 242 0.04 22.25 0.58
N HIS A 243 0.35 23.39 1.22
CA HIS A 243 -0.06 24.71 0.72
C HIS A 243 1.16 25.57 0.35
N LYS A 244 1.85 25.20 -0.73
CA LYS A 244 2.66 26.12 -1.54
C LYS A 244 2.49 25.70 -2.98
N ASP A 245 1.91 26.62 -3.74
CA ASP A 245 1.72 26.69 -5.18
C ASP A 245 0.26 26.47 -5.64
N GLU A 246 -0.62 27.41 -5.25
CA GLU A 246 -1.59 27.95 -6.21
C GLU A 246 -0.93 29.17 -6.86
N PRO A 247 -0.68 29.17 -8.18
CA PRO A 247 -0.52 30.42 -8.91
C PRO A 247 -1.92 31.02 -9.05
N GLY A 248 -2.11 32.20 -8.43
CA GLY A 248 -3.29 33.01 -8.66
C GLY A 248 -3.45 33.37 -10.13
N GLU A 249 -4.73 33.44 -10.51
CA GLU A 249 -5.36 34.06 -11.68
C GLU A 249 -4.65 34.00 -13.05
#